data_4cc9cb7609a1253b59fdbedc6191742d
#
_entry.id   4cc9cb7609a1253b59fdbedc6191742d
#
_cell.length_a   1.000
_cell.length_b   1.000
_cell.length_c   1.000
_cell.angle_alpha   90.00
_cell.angle_beta   90.00
_cell.angle_gamma   90.00
#
_symmetry.space_group_name_H-M   'P 1'
#
loop_
_entity.id
_entity.type
_entity.pdbx_description
1 polymer ?
#
loop_
_entity_poly.entity_id
_entity_poly.type
_entity_poly.pdbx_seq_one_letter_code
_entity_poly.pdbx_strand_id
1 'polypeptide(L)'
;MRLKTYIVEDNPTNRDNLIATLEELACIDAVGTAETENEGKAWLSAQGKKWDLAIVDLFLKQGSGLGVLAACRDRDPYQKVVVLSNYATADIRHRCTQLGVDAVFDKSNEIDALVDYCIAQTENLDSPEARQRATGV
;
A
#
# COMPACT_ATOMS: atom_id res chain seq x y z
N MET A 1 6.33 14.66 8.53
CA MET A 1 6.55 13.21 8.73
C MET A 1 6.34 12.47 7.41
N ARG A 2 7.20 11.51 7.10
CA ARG A 2 7.10 10.76 5.86
C ARG A 2 6.32 9.47 6.11
N LEU A 3 5.52 9.08 5.11
CA LEU A 3 4.68 7.87 5.18
C LEU A 3 5.53 6.66 4.79
N LYS A 4 5.75 5.75 5.72
CA LYS A 4 6.53 4.54 5.47
C LYS A 4 5.73 3.58 4.62
N THR A 5 6.19 3.35 3.40
CA THR A 5 5.41 2.67 2.37
C THR A 5 6.12 1.40 1.90
N TYR A 6 5.37 0.28 1.89
CA TYR A 6 5.82 -0.98 1.32
C TYR A 6 5.11 -1.21 -0.02
N ILE A 7 5.83 -1.65 -1.03
CA ILE A 7 5.30 -1.76 -2.38
C ILE A 7 5.49 -3.17 -2.92
N VAL A 8 4.40 -3.79 -3.37
CA VAL A 8 4.41 -5.10 -4.02
C VAL A 8 4.12 -4.90 -5.52
N GLU A 9 5.15 -5.05 -6.33
CA GLU A 9 5.09 -4.85 -7.79
C GLU A 9 6.21 -5.67 -8.43
N ASP A 10 5.85 -6.54 -9.37
CA ASP A 10 6.82 -7.44 -10.00
C ASP A 10 7.60 -6.83 -11.16
N ASN A 11 7.17 -5.70 -11.69
CA ASN A 11 7.89 -5.02 -12.78
C ASN A 11 8.82 -3.97 -12.19
N PRO A 12 10.15 -4.14 -12.32
CA PRO A 12 11.11 -3.20 -11.70
C PRO A 12 10.97 -1.77 -12.20
N THR A 13 10.69 -1.58 -13.49
CA THR A 13 10.53 -0.24 -14.06
C THR A 13 9.30 0.46 -13.49
N ASN A 14 8.17 -0.24 -13.44
CA ASN A 14 6.94 0.32 -12.87
C ASN A 14 7.12 0.63 -11.40
N ARG A 15 7.77 -0.26 -10.66
CA ARG A 15 8.05 -0.08 -9.25
C ARG A 15 8.90 1.16 -9.00
N ASP A 16 10.01 1.28 -9.73
CA ASP A 16 10.94 2.39 -9.54
C ASP A 16 10.31 3.72 -9.92
N ASN A 17 9.54 3.75 -10.99
CA ASN A 17 8.81 4.95 -11.41
C ASN A 17 7.76 5.37 -10.38
N LEU A 18 7.04 4.40 -9.82
CA LEU A 18 6.03 4.67 -8.79
C LEU A 18 6.70 5.24 -7.53
N ILE A 19 7.77 4.63 -7.08
CA ILE A 19 8.51 5.11 -5.90
C ILE A 19 8.99 6.54 -6.12
N ALA A 20 9.62 6.81 -7.25
CA ALA A 20 10.13 8.14 -7.55
C ALA A 20 9.01 9.19 -7.55
N THR A 21 7.88 8.87 -8.16
CA THR A 21 6.73 9.77 -8.22
C THR A 21 6.18 10.06 -6.83
N LEU A 22 5.99 9.03 -6.03
CA LEU A 22 5.41 9.19 -4.69
C LEU A 22 6.38 9.86 -3.72
N GLU A 23 7.66 9.58 -3.82
CA GLU A 23 8.66 10.25 -2.98
C GLU A 23 8.76 11.72 -3.30
N GLU A 24 8.61 12.10 -4.56
CA GLU A 24 8.65 13.50 -4.97
C GLU A 24 7.38 14.26 -4.60
N LEU A 25 6.20 13.65 -4.83
CA LEU A 25 4.93 14.37 -4.78
C LEU A 25 4.14 14.16 -3.48
N ALA A 26 4.40 13.10 -2.73
CA ALA A 26 3.52 12.70 -1.64
C ALA A 26 4.21 12.44 -0.30
N CYS A 27 5.44 12.82 -0.16
CA CYS A 27 6.20 12.66 1.09
C CYS A 27 6.17 11.22 1.63
N ILE A 28 6.29 10.23 0.75
CA ILE A 28 6.42 8.84 1.18
C ILE A 28 7.89 8.45 1.30
N ASP A 29 8.13 7.38 2.05
CA ASP A 29 9.45 6.81 2.22
C ASP A 29 9.31 5.31 1.94
N ALA A 30 9.88 4.82 0.85
CA ALA A 30 9.78 3.43 0.48
C ALA A 30 10.67 2.59 1.41
N VAL A 31 10.05 1.82 2.29
CA VAL A 31 10.78 1.03 3.30
C VAL A 31 11.05 -0.41 2.86
N GLY A 32 10.46 -0.84 1.76
CA GLY A 32 10.71 -2.16 1.21
C GLY A 32 9.86 -2.42 -0.02
N THR A 33 10.22 -3.44 -0.77
CA THR A 33 9.50 -3.87 -1.96
C THR A 33 9.46 -5.38 -2.05
N ALA A 34 8.48 -5.91 -2.80
CA ALA A 34 8.40 -7.33 -3.12
C ALA A 34 7.98 -7.50 -4.57
N GLU A 35 8.42 -8.57 -5.19
CA GLU A 35 8.06 -8.92 -6.56
C GLU A 35 7.11 -10.12 -6.63
N THR A 36 6.97 -10.87 -5.54
CA THR A 36 6.15 -12.07 -5.49
C THR A 36 5.22 -12.06 -4.29
N GLU A 37 4.20 -12.90 -4.35
CA GLU A 37 3.28 -13.10 -3.24
C GLU A 37 4.02 -13.53 -1.97
N ASN A 38 4.94 -14.51 -2.09
CA ASN A 38 5.64 -15.03 -0.92
C ASN A 38 6.52 -13.99 -0.26
N GLU A 39 7.23 -13.18 -1.04
CA GLU A 39 8.04 -12.09 -0.49
C GLU A 39 7.18 -11.07 0.25
N GLY A 40 6.07 -10.66 -0.38
CA GLY A 40 5.16 -9.70 0.23
C GLY A 40 4.54 -10.21 1.52
N LYS A 41 4.07 -11.46 1.53
CA LYS A 41 3.50 -12.09 2.71
C LYS A 41 4.52 -12.20 3.84
N ALA A 42 5.74 -12.62 3.52
CA ALA A 42 6.79 -12.77 4.53
C ALA A 42 7.12 -11.42 5.17
N TRP A 43 7.28 -10.38 4.35
CA TRP A 43 7.62 -9.06 4.87
C TRP A 43 6.49 -8.49 5.73
N LEU A 44 5.25 -8.54 5.24
CA LEU A 44 4.10 -7.95 5.92
C LEU A 44 3.69 -8.74 7.17
N SER A 45 4.04 -10.02 7.25
CA SER A 45 3.73 -10.87 8.40
C SER A 45 4.84 -10.90 9.44
N ALA A 46 6.04 -10.42 9.13
CA ALA A 46 7.15 -10.49 10.07
C ALA A 46 6.94 -9.51 11.23
N GLN A 47 7.58 -9.81 12.35
CA GLN A 47 7.42 -9.07 13.59
C GLN A 47 8.00 -7.66 13.52
N GLY A 48 7.42 -6.74 14.28
CA GLY A 48 7.95 -5.40 14.44
C GLY A 48 7.81 -4.51 13.23
N LYS A 49 6.84 -4.79 12.40
CA LYS A 49 6.61 -4.00 11.20
C LYS A 49 6.25 -2.57 11.51
N LYS A 50 7.04 -1.68 10.96
CA LYS A 50 6.81 -0.23 11.09
C LYS A 50 6.52 0.34 9.71
N TRP A 51 5.33 0.05 9.19
CA TRP A 51 4.89 0.60 7.92
C TRP A 51 3.54 1.28 8.11
N ASP A 52 3.29 2.30 7.30
CA ASP A 52 2.06 3.07 7.36
C ASP A 52 1.14 2.78 6.19
N LEU A 53 1.71 2.42 5.04
CA LEU A 53 0.97 2.18 3.81
C LEU A 53 1.57 0.99 3.06
N ALA A 54 0.72 0.11 2.56
CA ALA A 54 1.12 -0.92 1.60
C ALA A 54 0.40 -0.68 0.28
N ILE A 55 1.13 -0.67 -0.81
CA ILE A 55 0.59 -0.55 -2.16
C ILE A 55 0.83 -1.89 -2.86
N VAL A 56 -0.25 -2.55 -3.29
CA VAL A 56 -0.18 -3.93 -3.78
C VAL A 56 -0.76 -4.02 -5.19
N ASP A 57 0.05 -4.54 -6.12
CA ASP A 57 -0.44 -4.96 -7.44
C ASP A 57 -1.03 -6.36 -7.30
N LEU A 58 -2.19 -6.58 -7.91
CA LEU A 58 -2.88 -7.87 -7.85
C LEU A 58 -2.29 -8.92 -8.78
N PHE A 59 -1.74 -8.51 -9.92
CA PHE A 59 -1.31 -9.41 -10.97
C PHE A 59 0.22 -9.52 -10.95
N LEU A 60 0.71 -10.50 -10.19
CA LEU A 60 2.14 -10.76 -10.05
C LEU A 60 2.55 -11.93 -10.93
N LYS A 61 3.81 -11.97 -11.37
CA LYS A 61 4.33 -13.09 -12.15
C LYS A 61 4.34 -14.38 -11.36
N GLN A 62 4.56 -14.27 -10.05
CA GLN A 62 4.56 -15.42 -9.15
C GLN A 62 3.58 -15.15 -8.01
N GLY A 63 2.49 -15.88 -8.01
CA GLY A 63 1.45 -15.71 -7.02
C GLY A 63 0.47 -14.60 -7.36
N SER A 64 -0.21 -14.11 -6.35
CA SER A 64 -1.26 -13.10 -6.51
C SER A 64 -1.19 -12.06 -5.39
N GLY A 65 -1.47 -10.81 -5.75
CA GLY A 65 -1.64 -9.74 -4.76
C GLY A 65 -2.79 -10.02 -3.80
N LEU A 66 -3.79 -10.80 -4.21
CA LEU A 66 -4.89 -11.17 -3.31
C LEU A 66 -4.38 -11.91 -2.08
N GLY A 67 -3.39 -12.80 -2.25
CA GLY A 67 -2.77 -13.50 -1.12
C GLY A 67 -2.02 -12.56 -0.20
N VAL A 68 -1.36 -11.55 -0.77
CA VAL A 68 -0.69 -10.52 0.03
C VAL A 68 -1.71 -9.73 0.86
N LEU A 69 -2.84 -9.37 0.25
CA LEU A 69 -3.91 -8.64 0.95
C LEU A 69 -4.45 -9.46 2.14
N ALA A 70 -4.64 -10.76 1.93
CA ALA A 70 -5.10 -11.64 3.00
C ALA A 70 -4.11 -11.68 4.16
N ALA A 71 -2.81 -11.65 3.86
CA ALA A 71 -1.77 -11.71 4.89
C ALA A 71 -1.69 -10.43 5.75
N CYS A 72 -2.12 -9.30 5.21
CA CYS A 72 -2.10 -8.04 5.97
C CYS A 72 -3.48 -7.56 6.40
N ARG A 73 -4.47 -8.46 6.40
CA ARG A 73 -5.82 -8.11 6.81
C ARG A 73 -5.88 -7.71 8.29
N ASP A 74 -5.15 -8.42 9.14
CA ASP A 74 -5.08 -8.13 10.58
C ASP A 74 -3.93 -7.18 10.84
N ARG A 75 -4.20 -5.91 10.71
CA ARG A 75 -3.21 -4.85 10.91
C ARG A 75 -3.76 -3.79 11.83
N ASP A 76 -2.88 -2.88 12.26
CA ASP A 76 -3.30 -1.76 13.09
C ASP A 76 -4.18 -0.80 12.29
N PRO A 77 -5.17 -0.15 12.93
CA PRO A 77 -6.10 0.74 12.22
C PRO A 77 -5.43 1.89 11.45
N TYR A 78 -4.26 2.34 11.87
CA TYR A 78 -3.55 3.41 11.17
C TYR A 78 -2.81 2.90 9.92
N GLN A 79 -2.56 1.60 9.82
CA GLN A 79 -1.90 1.00 8.67
C GLN A 79 -2.90 0.84 7.53
N LYS A 80 -2.62 1.47 6.39
CA LYS A 80 -3.51 1.45 5.25
C LYS A 80 -2.98 0.54 4.16
N VAL A 81 -3.89 -0.15 3.48
CA VAL A 81 -3.57 -1.03 2.36
C VAL A 81 -4.37 -0.58 1.16
N VAL A 82 -3.68 -0.29 0.06
CA VAL A 82 -4.33 0.09 -1.19
C VAL A 82 -3.87 -0.83 -2.32
N VAL A 83 -4.73 -0.99 -3.30
CA VAL A 83 -4.46 -1.78 -4.50
C VAL A 83 -4.23 -0.83 -5.66
N LEU A 84 -3.22 -1.12 -6.47
CA LEU A 84 -2.94 -0.41 -7.71
C LEU A 84 -2.90 -1.44 -8.83
N SER A 85 -3.88 -1.42 -9.73
CA SER A 85 -4.05 -2.47 -10.74
C SER A 85 -4.47 -1.89 -12.10
N ASN A 86 -4.01 -2.53 -13.18
CA ASN A 86 -4.48 -2.22 -14.53
C ASN A 86 -5.91 -2.70 -14.78
N TYR A 87 -6.45 -3.54 -13.90
CA TYR A 87 -7.76 -4.16 -14.07
C TYR A 87 -8.68 -3.85 -12.89
N ALA A 88 -8.83 -2.56 -12.58
CA ALA A 88 -9.67 -2.11 -11.47
C ALA A 88 -11.16 -2.11 -11.85
N THR A 89 -11.67 -3.28 -12.24
CA THR A 89 -13.10 -3.46 -12.57
C THR A 89 -13.96 -3.41 -11.31
N ALA A 90 -15.28 -3.31 -11.48
CA ALA A 90 -16.21 -3.32 -10.34
C ALA A 90 -16.08 -4.62 -9.52
N ASP A 91 -15.93 -5.76 -10.18
CA ASP A 91 -15.75 -7.05 -9.49
C ASP A 91 -14.46 -7.09 -8.68
N ILE A 92 -13.37 -6.62 -9.26
CA ILE A 92 -12.06 -6.56 -8.59
C ILE A 92 -12.13 -5.61 -7.39
N ARG A 93 -12.73 -4.45 -7.55
CA ARG A 93 -12.89 -3.48 -6.46
C ARG A 93 -13.71 -4.07 -5.32
N HIS A 94 -14.80 -4.76 -5.64
CA HIS A 94 -15.65 -5.42 -4.64
C HIS A 94 -14.87 -6.49 -3.88
N ARG A 95 -14.13 -7.33 -4.60
CA ARG A 95 -13.34 -8.40 -4.00
C ARG A 95 -12.26 -7.87 -3.07
N CYS A 96 -11.58 -6.80 -3.48
CA CYS A 96 -10.58 -6.15 -2.65
C CYS A 96 -11.20 -5.57 -1.38
N THR A 97 -12.37 -4.94 -1.50
CA THR A 97 -13.09 -4.40 -0.35
C THR A 97 -13.43 -5.49 0.65
N GLN A 98 -13.84 -6.67 0.17
CA GLN A 98 -14.11 -7.82 1.03
C GLN A 98 -12.85 -8.30 1.78
N LEU A 99 -11.68 -8.10 1.20
CA LEU A 99 -10.40 -8.43 1.83
C LEU A 99 -9.89 -7.34 2.78
N GLY A 100 -10.65 -6.26 2.93
CA GLY A 100 -10.34 -5.23 3.90
C GLY A 100 -9.37 -4.15 3.43
N VAL A 101 -9.22 -3.96 2.10
CA VAL A 101 -8.38 -2.87 1.59
C VAL A 101 -9.06 -1.52 1.81
N ASP A 102 -8.26 -0.48 1.93
CA ASP A 102 -8.76 0.88 2.18
C ASP A 102 -9.12 1.60 0.89
N ALA A 103 -8.48 1.28 -0.22
CA ALA A 103 -8.78 1.89 -1.51
C ALA A 103 -8.24 1.04 -2.67
N VAL A 104 -8.81 1.22 -3.86
CA VAL A 104 -8.35 0.58 -5.09
C VAL A 104 -8.18 1.66 -6.15
N PHE A 105 -7.04 1.67 -6.83
CA PHE A 105 -6.73 2.64 -7.87
C PHE A 105 -6.38 1.94 -9.19
N ASP A 106 -6.82 2.54 -10.29
CA ASP A 106 -6.47 2.09 -11.64
C ASP A 106 -5.11 2.66 -12.03
N LYS A 107 -4.17 1.77 -12.40
CA LYS A 107 -2.82 2.17 -12.81
C LYS A 107 -2.81 3.11 -14.00
N SER A 108 -3.77 2.95 -14.92
CA SER A 108 -3.79 3.72 -16.16
C SER A 108 -4.37 5.12 -15.99
N ASN A 109 -5.31 5.29 -15.05
CA ASN A 109 -6.11 6.51 -14.97
C ASN A 109 -6.11 7.19 -13.61
N GLU A 110 -5.67 6.52 -12.55
CA GLU A 110 -5.89 7.01 -11.19
C GLU A 110 -4.60 7.21 -10.37
N ILE A 111 -3.46 7.36 -11.03
CA ILE A 111 -2.19 7.62 -10.32
C ILE A 111 -2.28 8.95 -9.54
N ASP A 112 -2.92 9.97 -10.12
CA ASP A 112 -3.08 11.25 -9.42
C ASP A 112 -3.94 11.08 -8.16
N ALA A 113 -4.97 10.24 -8.22
CA ALA A 113 -5.80 9.94 -7.06
C ALA A 113 -5.00 9.21 -5.98
N LEU A 114 -4.09 8.32 -6.37
CA LEU A 114 -3.20 7.66 -5.43
C LEU A 114 -2.27 8.66 -4.74
N VAL A 115 -1.69 9.59 -5.50
CA VAL A 115 -0.85 10.65 -4.94
C VAL A 115 -1.64 11.45 -3.91
N ASP A 116 -2.85 11.87 -4.25
CA ASP A 116 -3.71 12.63 -3.34
C ASP A 116 -4.05 11.83 -2.08
N TYR A 117 -4.30 10.52 -2.23
CA TYR A 117 -4.54 9.64 -1.09
C TYR A 117 -3.33 9.60 -0.16
N CYS A 118 -2.14 9.47 -0.72
CA CYS A 118 -0.90 9.44 0.08
C CYS A 118 -0.68 10.76 0.82
N ILE A 119 -0.94 11.88 0.16
CA ILE A 119 -0.84 13.20 0.79
C ILE A 119 -1.81 13.29 1.98
N ALA A 120 -3.04 12.85 1.79
CA ALA A 120 -4.05 12.87 2.86
C ALA A 120 -3.61 11.99 4.04
N GLN A 121 -3.04 10.82 3.79
CA GLN A 121 -2.55 9.95 4.85
C GLN A 121 -1.35 10.56 5.59
N THR A 122 -0.48 11.24 4.89
CA THR A 122 0.64 11.96 5.49
C THR A 122 0.14 13.04 6.45
N GLU A 123 -0.87 13.80 6.04
CA GLU A 123 -1.50 14.80 6.89
C GLU A 123 -2.14 14.17 8.13
N ASN A 124 -2.76 12.99 7.99
CA ASN A 124 -3.34 12.28 9.12
C ASN A 124 -2.28 11.84 10.14
N LEU A 125 -1.07 11.50 9.70
CA LEU A 125 0.02 11.14 10.61
C LEU A 125 0.42 12.32 11.50
N ASP A 126 0.27 13.53 11.03
CA ASP A 126 0.62 14.74 11.77
C ASP A 126 -0.53 15.25 12.65
N SER A 127 -1.69 14.58 12.63
CA SER A 127 -2.84 14.96 13.44
C SER A 127 -2.64 14.57 14.91
N PRO A 128 -3.33 15.25 15.85
CA PRO A 128 -3.25 14.86 17.25
C PRO A 128 -3.71 13.42 17.52
N GLU A 129 -4.72 12.95 16.80
CA GLU A 129 -5.21 11.58 16.95
C GLU A 129 -4.16 10.56 16.52
N ALA A 130 -3.47 10.82 15.43
CA ALA A 130 -2.40 9.95 14.97
C ALA A 130 -1.26 9.90 15.97
N ARG A 131 -0.89 11.03 16.58
CA ARG A 131 0.14 11.07 17.62
C ARG A 131 -0.25 10.25 18.84
N GLN A 132 -1.51 10.32 19.25
CA GLN A 132 -1.98 9.49 20.36
C GLN A 132 -1.84 8.01 20.06
N ARG A 133 -2.22 7.59 18.86
CA ARG A 133 -2.06 6.19 18.45
C ARG A 133 -0.59 5.78 18.42
N ALA A 134 0.28 6.67 17.96
CA ALA A 134 1.71 6.39 17.85
C ALA A 134 2.38 6.28 19.22
N THR A 135 1.85 6.92 20.26
CA THR A 135 2.41 6.87 21.59
C THR A 135 1.92 5.68 22.42
N GLY A 136 1.34 4.72 21.78
CA GLY A 136 1.20 3.41 22.41
C GLY A 136 -0.03 3.15 23.19
N VAL A 137 -0.93 3.72 22.83
CA VAL A 137 -2.09 3.46 23.60
C VAL A 137 -3.06 2.49 22.94
#